data_73a8ae03404e3f2f8f957a2e8281ceca
#
_entry.id   73a8ae03404e3f2f8f957a2e8281ceca
#
_cell.length_a   1.000
_cell.length_b   1.000
_cell.length_c   1.000
_cell.angle_alpha   90.00
_cell.angle_beta   90.00
_cell.angle_gamma   90.00
#
_symmetry.space_group_name_H-M   'P 1'
#
loop_
_entity.id
_entity.type
_entity.pdbx_description
1 polymer ?
#
loop_
_entity_poly.entity_id
_entity_poly.type
_entity_poly.pdbx_seq_one_letter_code
_entity_poly.pdbx_strand_id
1 'polypeptide(L)'
;MSYETVAIRSHGWEAQIAPTYGANPVSLQYHGQDILVPWSEDIRDPFLCGAPLLLPANRTAGGKFVFGGKEYTLPVNDGFRCANLHGDLYHQTFRVTERQEDQLTLCYENAGDIFPFPFRIRVTYQVGQRGFLSAYTIENPSEDPIPLSFGLHTTFREPDWLSLIHI
;
A
#
# COMPACT_ATOMS: atom_id res chain seq x y z
N MET A 1 -7.63 14.10 -9.29
CA MET A 1 -6.68 13.25 -10.07
C MET A 1 -7.38 11.95 -10.37
N SER A 2 -7.45 11.52 -11.63
CA SER A 2 -7.93 10.18 -11.98
C SER A 2 -6.72 9.25 -12.08
N TYR A 3 -6.73 8.13 -11.36
CA TYR A 3 -5.70 7.11 -11.49
C TYR A 3 -6.09 6.13 -12.60
N GLU A 4 -5.12 5.76 -13.43
CA GLU A 4 -5.29 4.62 -14.30
C GLU A 4 -5.28 3.35 -13.45
N THR A 5 -6.33 2.53 -13.56
CA THR A 5 -6.48 1.31 -12.78
C THR A 5 -6.46 0.07 -13.65
N VAL A 6 -6.04 -1.04 -13.07
CA VAL A 6 -6.14 -2.38 -13.65
C VAL A 6 -7.15 -3.16 -12.83
N ALA A 7 -8.20 -3.66 -13.49
CA ALA A 7 -9.23 -4.48 -12.86
C ALA A 7 -8.86 -5.97 -12.91
N ILE A 8 -9.14 -6.68 -11.81
CA ILE A 8 -9.20 -8.15 -11.75
C ILE A 8 -10.57 -8.56 -11.24
N ARG A 9 -11.11 -9.67 -11.81
CA ARG A 9 -12.48 -10.11 -11.53
C ARG A 9 -12.58 -11.62 -11.46
N SER A 10 -13.31 -12.15 -10.49
CA SER A 10 -13.66 -13.55 -10.40
C SER A 10 -14.68 -13.81 -9.30
N HIS A 11 -15.59 -14.77 -9.46
CA HIS A 11 -16.52 -15.26 -8.43
C HIS A 11 -17.31 -14.14 -7.69
N GLY A 12 -17.73 -13.10 -8.40
CA GLY A 12 -18.46 -11.97 -7.84
C GLY A 12 -17.57 -10.90 -7.20
N TRP A 13 -16.25 -11.12 -7.13
CA TRP A 13 -15.28 -10.13 -6.70
C TRP A 13 -14.80 -9.27 -7.86
N GLU A 14 -14.62 -7.99 -7.59
CA GLU A 14 -13.93 -7.05 -8.46
C GLU A 14 -12.97 -6.20 -7.62
N ALA A 15 -11.70 -6.11 -8.04
CA ALA A 15 -10.73 -5.18 -7.46
C ALA A 15 -10.16 -4.27 -8.53
N GLN A 16 -10.03 -2.97 -8.22
CA GLN A 16 -9.38 -1.96 -9.04
C GLN A 16 -8.05 -1.59 -8.39
N ILE A 17 -6.96 -1.88 -9.05
CA ILE A 17 -5.61 -1.59 -8.54
C ILE A 17 -5.01 -0.42 -9.32
N ALA A 18 -4.41 0.56 -8.62
CA ALA A 18 -3.73 1.71 -9.21
C ALA A 18 -2.20 1.51 -9.23
N PRO A 19 -1.60 1.06 -10.36
CA PRO A 19 -0.15 0.82 -10.43
C PRO A 19 0.68 2.08 -10.19
N THR A 20 0.21 3.23 -10.66
CA THR A 20 0.89 4.52 -10.53
C THR A 20 0.69 5.19 -9.17
N TYR A 21 0.00 4.53 -8.24
CA TYR A 21 -0.27 5.01 -6.89
C TYR A 21 -0.02 3.90 -5.86
N GLY A 22 1.24 3.49 -5.76
CA GLY A 22 1.71 2.52 -4.77
C GLY A 22 1.12 1.12 -4.93
N ALA A 23 0.69 0.71 -6.14
CA ALA A 23 -0.06 -0.52 -6.36
C ALA A 23 -1.31 -0.65 -5.47
N ASN A 24 -1.89 0.47 -5.03
CA ASN A 24 -3.01 0.51 -4.10
C ASN A 24 -4.26 -0.15 -4.71
N PRO A 25 -4.91 -1.13 -4.06
CA PRO A 25 -6.25 -1.55 -4.40
C PRO A 25 -7.25 -0.46 -3.98
N VAL A 26 -7.52 0.48 -4.90
CA VAL A 26 -8.34 1.68 -4.67
C VAL A 26 -9.85 1.40 -4.64
N SER A 27 -10.27 0.20 -5.03
CA SER A 27 -11.63 -0.31 -4.88
C SER A 27 -11.58 -1.83 -4.76
N LEU A 28 -12.40 -2.37 -3.88
CA LEU A 28 -12.68 -3.80 -3.76
C LEU A 28 -14.17 -3.98 -3.52
N GLN A 29 -14.81 -4.78 -4.38
CA GLN A 29 -16.25 -5.05 -4.32
C GLN A 29 -16.52 -6.55 -4.32
N TYR A 30 -17.60 -6.94 -3.67
CA TYR A 30 -18.19 -8.28 -3.75
C TYR A 30 -19.67 -8.18 -4.12
N HIS A 31 -20.05 -8.77 -5.26
CA HIS A 31 -21.39 -8.65 -5.85
C HIS A 31 -21.88 -7.18 -5.94
N GLY A 32 -20.97 -6.26 -6.29
CA GLY A 32 -21.26 -4.84 -6.43
C GLY A 32 -21.35 -4.05 -5.12
N GLN A 33 -21.11 -4.69 -3.97
CA GLN A 33 -21.04 -4.02 -2.67
C GLN A 33 -19.59 -3.69 -2.32
N ASP A 34 -19.34 -2.44 -1.92
CA ASP A 34 -18.02 -2.00 -1.52
C ASP A 34 -17.56 -2.68 -0.22
N ILE A 35 -16.38 -3.30 -0.26
CA ILE A 35 -15.67 -3.85 0.89
C ILE A 35 -14.67 -2.84 1.45
N LEU A 36 -13.94 -2.16 0.55
CA LEU A 36 -13.08 -1.04 0.92
C LEU A 36 -13.84 0.27 0.64
N VAL A 37 -13.49 1.32 1.38
CA VAL A 37 -13.86 2.68 0.98
C VAL A 37 -13.17 2.96 -0.35
N PRO A 38 -13.90 3.13 -1.46
CA PRO A 38 -13.29 3.35 -2.76
C PRO A 38 -12.67 4.75 -2.83
N TRP A 39 -11.62 4.88 -3.61
CA TRP A 39 -11.07 6.20 -3.91
C TRP A 39 -12.10 7.06 -4.66
N SER A 40 -12.16 8.34 -4.28
CA SER A 40 -12.92 9.35 -4.99
C SER A 40 -12.14 10.68 -5.02
N GLU A 41 -12.54 11.60 -5.91
CA GLU A 41 -11.90 12.93 -6.01
C GLU A 41 -12.08 13.80 -4.76
N ASP A 42 -13.08 13.51 -3.94
CA ASP A 42 -13.35 14.19 -2.68
C ASP A 42 -12.43 13.75 -1.54
N ILE A 43 -11.80 12.57 -1.67
CA ILE A 43 -10.88 12.02 -0.66
C ILE A 43 -9.48 12.58 -0.93
N ARG A 44 -9.04 13.52 -0.09
CA ARG A 44 -7.73 14.15 -0.19
C ARG A 44 -6.64 13.40 0.56
N ASP A 45 -7.00 12.69 1.62
CA ASP A 45 -6.07 11.90 2.42
C ASP A 45 -5.98 10.47 1.83
N PRO A 46 -4.79 10.06 1.35
CA PRO A 46 -4.61 8.74 0.73
C PRO A 46 -4.88 7.58 1.69
N PHE A 47 -4.88 7.84 3.00
CA PHE A 47 -5.09 6.83 4.03
C PHE A 47 -6.55 6.63 4.40
N LEU A 48 -7.48 7.36 3.78
CA LEU A 48 -8.93 7.24 4.02
C LEU A 48 -9.65 6.37 2.98
N CYS A 49 -8.92 5.73 2.07
CA CYS A 49 -9.50 4.86 1.05
C CYS A 49 -8.54 3.75 0.62
N GLY A 50 -9.09 2.65 0.09
CA GLY A 50 -8.29 1.55 -0.41
C GLY A 50 -7.46 0.84 0.67
N ALA A 51 -6.25 0.41 0.29
CA ALA A 51 -5.29 -0.23 1.17
C ALA A 51 -3.84 0.14 0.77
N PRO A 52 -3.42 1.39 0.93
CA PRO A 52 -2.08 1.83 0.57
C PRO A 52 -0.98 1.07 1.31
N LEU A 53 0.13 0.83 0.60
CA LEU A 53 1.31 0.14 1.11
C LEU A 53 2.23 1.14 1.81
N LEU A 54 2.67 0.81 3.01
CA LEU A 54 3.47 1.68 3.86
C LEU A 54 4.88 1.11 4.03
N LEU A 55 5.92 1.91 3.70
CA LEU A 55 7.31 1.57 3.98
C LEU A 55 8.16 2.87 4.09
N PRO A 56 8.75 3.15 5.26
CA PRO A 56 8.50 2.48 6.54
C PRO A 56 7.08 2.79 7.06
N ALA A 57 6.47 1.82 7.74
CA ALA A 57 5.16 2.01 8.36
C ALA A 57 5.27 2.88 9.62
N ASN A 58 4.12 3.55 9.97
CA ASN A 58 4.01 4.40 11.15
C ASN A 58 4.83 5.70 11.07
N ARG A 59 5.13 6.35 12.20
CA ARG A 59 5.82 7.64 12.29
C ARG A 59 7.27 7.48 12.72
N THR A 60 8.15 8.17 11.98
CA THR A 60 9.55 8.35 12.36
C THR A 60 9.72 9.78 12.86
N ALA A 61 9.91 9.96 14.16
CA ALA A 61 10.00 11.27 14.81
C ALA A 61 11.19 12.08 14.25
N GLY A 62 10.94 13.34 13.85
CA GLY A 62 11.91 14.19 13.18
C GLY A 62 12.41 13.65 11.83
N GLY A 63 11.80 12.56 11.31
CA GLY A 63 12.31 11.85 10.15
C GLY A 63 13.63 11.13 10.39
N LYS A 64 14.09 10.96 11.63
CA LYS A 64 15.40 10.41 11.96
C LYS A 64 15.33 9.07 12.66
N PHE A 65 16.18 8.14 12.26
CA PHE A 65 16.35 6.84 12.91
C PHE A 65 17.79 6.36 12.87
N VAL A 66 18.15 5.47 13.77
CA VAL A 66 19.48 4.87 13.83
C VAL A 66 19.40 3.39 13.47
N PHE A 67 20.27 2.96 12.57
CA PHE A 67 20.43 1.55 12.23
C PHE A 67 21.91 1.23 12.03
N GLY A 68 22.39 0.13 12.62
CA GLY A 68 23.80 -0.24 12.55
C GLY A 68 24.76 0.80 13.13
N GLY A 69 24.30 1.62 14.10
CA GLY A 69 25.11 2.71 14.69
C GLY A 69 25.18 3.98 13.84
N LYS A 70 24.54 4.03 12.68
CA LYS A 70 24.51 5.20 11.78
C LYS A 70 23.12 5.87 11.79
N GLU A 71 23.10 7.21 11.83
CA GLU A 71 21.86 7.99 11.70
C GLU A 71 21.47 8.12 10.23
N TYR A 72 20.18 7.94 9.95
CA TYR A 72 19.52 8.12 8.65
C TYR A 72 18.38 9.12 8.77
N THR A 73 18.07 9.78 7.66
CA THR A 73 17.03 10.82 7.62
C THR A 73 16.03 10.51 6.50
N LEU A 74 14.75 10.65 6.82
CA LEU A 74 13.61 10.62 5.89
C LEU A 74 12.99 12.02 5.80
N PRO A 75 12.37 12.40 4.68
CA PRO A 75 11.64 13.66 4.58
C PRO A 75 10.54 13.76 5.64
N VAL A 76 10.39 14.91 6.28
CA VAL A 76 9.23 15.19 7.15
C VAL A 76 8.04 15.51 6.26
N ASN A 77 7.01 14.67 6.27
CA ASN A 77 5.77 14.82 5.52
C ASN A 77 4.53 15.03 6.43
N ASP A 78 4.64 14.77 7.74
CA ASP A 78 3.67 15.16 8.77
C ASP A 78 4.23 16.37 9.54
N GLY A 79 4.03 17.58 8.98
CA GLY A 79 4.57 18.82 9.56
C GLY A 79 3.99 19.13 10.94
N PHE A 80 2.74 18.77 11.22
CA PHE A 80 2.11 18.99 12.52
C PHE A 80 2.79 18.21 13.65
N ARG A 81 3.26 17.00 13.35
CA ARG A 81 3.95 16.13 14.34
C ARG A 81 5.47 16.09 14.15
N CYS A 82 6.00 16.88 13.21
CA CYS A 82 7.42 16.87 12.85
C CYS A 82 7.92 15.44 12.63
N ALA A 83 7.25 14.66 11.79
CA ALA A 83 7.58 13.26 11.56
C ALA A 83 7.56 12.90 10.06
N ASN A 84 8.27 11.83 9.70
CA ASN A 84 7.95 11.10 8.49
C ASN A 84 6.79 10.13 8.81
N LEU A 85 5.69 10.26 8.11
CA LEU A 85 4.51 9.42 8.23
C LEU A 85 4.44 8.47 7.04
N HIS A 86 4.53 7.17 7.31
CA HIS A 86 4.27 6.08 6.37
C HIS A 86 5.22 5.99 5.15
N GLY A 87 6.35 6.70 5.19
CA GLY A 87 7.29 6.73 4.06
C GLY A 87 6.71 7.35 2.80
N ASP A 88 7.08 6.81 1.64
CA ASP A 88 6.62 7.31 0.33
C ASP A 88 6.32 6.19 -0.69
N LEU A 89 6.26 4.92 -0.25
CA LEU A 89 5.99 3.79 -1.14
C LEU A 89 4.60 3.89 -1.80
N TYR A 90 3.62 4.44 -1.09
CA TYR A 90 2.24 4.59 -1.57
C TYR A 90 2.08 5.61 -2.71
N HIS A 91 3.09 6.43 -3.02
CA HIS A 91 3.10 7.33 -4.18
C HIS A 91 3.85 6.75 -5.38
N GLN A 92 4.55 5.63 -5.22
CA GLN A 92 5.45 5.13 -6.25
C GLN A 92 4.71 4.41 -7.38
N THR A 93 5.30 4.45 -8.57
CA THR A 93 4.79 3.72 -9.72
C THR A 93 5.35 2.30 -9.72
N PHE A 94 4.46 1.32 -9.62
CA PHE A 94 4.78 -0.09 -9.74
C PHE A 94 4.62 -0.56 -11.17
N ARG A 95 5.58 -1.34 -11.64
CA ARG A 95 5.53 -1.99 -12.95
C ARG A 95 4.67 -3.25 -12.87
N VAL A 96 3.65 -3.35 -13.72
CA VAL A 96 2.89 -4.59 -13.89
C VAL A 96 3.80 -5.64 -14.54
N THR A 97 3.96 -6.80 -13.91
CA THR A 97 4.79 -7.91 -14.38
C THR A 97 3.97 -9.08 -14.89
N GLU A 98 2.80 -9.32 -14.30
CA GLU A 98 1.88 -10.37 -14.74
C GLU A 98 0.44 -9.86 -14.61
N ARG A 99 -0.39 -10.20 -15.59
CA ARG A 99 -1.80 -9.84 -15.59
C ARG A 99 -2.63 -11.00 -16.15
N GLN A 100 -3.61 -11.42 -15.35
CA GLN A 100 -4.66 -12.38 -15.69
C GLN A 100 -6.02 -11.76 -15.36
N GLU A 101 -7.10 -12.44 -15.68
CA GLU A 101 -8.44 -11.94 -15.39
C GLU A 101 -8.71 -11.82 -13.88
N ASP A 102 -8.17 -12.76 -13.10
CA ASP A 102 -8.36 -12.89 -11.65
C ASP A 102 -7.12 -12.56 -10.83
N GLN A 103 -5.98 -12.24 -11.46
CA GLN A 103 -4.71 -11.99 -10.79
C GLN A 103 -3.90 -10.85 -11.43
N LEU A 104 -3.25 -10.06 -10.58
CA LEU A 104 -2.32 -9.01 -11.00
C LEU A 104 -1.07 -9.07 -10.13
N THR A 105 0.12 -9.12 -10.76
CA THR A 105 1.41 -9.01 -10.07
C THR A 105 2.12 -7.73 -10.48
N LEU A 106 2.59 -6.98 -9.49
CA LEU A 106 3.30 -5.72 -9.66
C LEU A 106 4.62 -5.75 -8.89
N CYS A 107 5.61 -5.00 -9.39
CA CYS A 107 6.92 -4.88 -8.75
C CYS A 107 7.37 -3.42 -8.69
N TYR A 108 8.07 -3.07 -7.61
CA TYR A 108 8.79 -1.82 -7.44
C TYR A 108 10.19 -2.10 -6.89
N GLU A 109 11.18 -1.33 -7.35
CA GLU A 109 12.56 -1.40 -6.88
C GLU A 109 12.97 -0.03 -6.36
N ASN A 110 13.40 0.01 -5.10
CA ASN A 110 14.01 1.18 -4.48
C ASN A 110 15.52 1.04 -4.54
N ALA A 111 16.19 2.03 -5.16
CA ALA A 111 17.65 2.11 -5.19
C ALA A 111 18.24 2.97 -4.06
N GLY A 112 17.41 3.54 -3.19
CA GLY A 112 17.81 4.41 -2.09
C GLY A 112 17.15 5.80 -2.11
N ASP A 113 16.21 6.03 -3.01
CA ASP A 113 15.55 7.31 -3.26
C ASP A 113 14.40 7.61 -2.28
N ILE A 114 13.49 6.66 -2.04
CA ILE A 114 12.38 6.85 -1.07
C ILE A 114 12.70 6.32 0.34
N PHE A 115 13.64 5.40 0.42
CA PHE A 115 14.14 4.81 1.67
C PHE A 115 15.64 4.56 1.52
N PRO A 116 16.49 4.89 2.50
CA PRO A 116 17.95 4.90 2.31
C PRO A 116 18.60 3.51 2.15
N PHE A 117 17.82 2.46 2.08
CA PHE A 117 18.28 1.09 1.86
C PHE A 117 17.63 0.51 0.61
N PRO A 118 18.38 -0.19 -0.26
CA PRO A 118 17.81 -0.83 -1.43
C PRO A 118 16.86 -1.96 -1.04
N PHE A 119 15.71 -2.05 -1.72
CA PHE A 119 14.80 -3.18 -1.60
C PHE A 119 14.04 -3.39 -2.90
N ARG A 120 13.52 -4.61 -3.09
CA ARG A 120 12.53 -4.93 -4.12
C ARG A 120 11.25 -5.38 -3.44
N ILE A 121 10.12 -4.93 -3.93
CA ILE A 121 8.83 -5.42 -3.49
C ILE A 121 8.04 -5.97 -4.67
N ARG A 122 7.52 -7.19 -4.50
CA ARG A 122 6.53 -7.80 -5.39
C ARG A 122 5.22 -7.90 -4.64
N VAL A 123 4.15 -7.47 -5.31
CA VAL A 123 2.80 -7.52 -4.80
C VAL A 123 1.96 -8.34 -5.77
N THR A 124 1.28 -9.37 -5.27
CA THR A 124 0.31 -10.14 -6.04
C THR A 124 -1.06 -10.01 -5.40
N TYR A 125 -2.02 -9.56 -6.19
CA TYR A 125 -3.43 -9.53 -5.84
C TYR A 125 -4.16 -10.61 -6.63
N GLN A 126 -5.03 -11.34 -5.97
CA GLN A 126 -5.86 -12.37 -6.59
C GLN A 126 -7.28 -12.34 -6.02
N VAL A 127 -8.26 -12.52 -6.88
CA VAL A 127 -9.67 -12.71 -6.50
C VAL A 127 -10.13 -14.10 -6.91
N GLY A 128 -10.95 -14.74 -6.09
CA GLY A 128 -11.42 -16.10 -6.37
C GLY A 128 -12.47 -16.58 -5.38
N GLN A 129 -12.78 -17.88 -5.43
CA GLN A 129 -13.79 -18.47 -4.58
C GLN A 129 -13.58 -18.23 -3.08
N ARG A 130 -12.32 -18.09 -2.64
CA ARG A 130 -11.95 -17.86 -1.23
C ARG A 130 -11.90 -16.38 -0.84
N GLY A 131 -12.17 -15.46 -1.77
CA GLY A 131 -12.13 -14.02 -1.52
C GLY A 131 -10.99 -13.29 -2.26
N PHE A 132 -10.64 -12.12 -1.74
CA PHE A 132 -9.50 -11.32 -2.18
C PHE A 132 -8.25 -11.71 -1.37
N LEU A 133 -7.19 -12.07 -2.08
CA LEU A 133 -5.89 -12.41 -1.52
C LEU A 133 -4.88 -11.33 -1.94
N SER A 134 -4.06 -10.88 -1.00
CA SER A 134 -2.89 -10.07 -1.27
C SER A 134 -1.64 -10.74 -0.70
N ALA A 135 -0.61 -10.88 -1.52
CA ALA A 135 0.68 -11.46 -1.14
C ALA A 135 1.81 -10.45 -1.40
N TYR A 136 2.70 -10.30 -0.45
CA TYR A 136 3.82 -9.36 -0.50
C TYR A 136 5.12 -10.09 -0.29
N THR A 137 6.08 -9.88 -1.20
CA THR A 137 7.45 -10.35 -1.05
C THR A 137 8.37 -9.15 -1.07
N ILE A 138 9.13 -8.94 0.00
CA ILE A 138 10.13 -7.88 0.09
C ILE A 138 11.50 -8.54 0.14
N GLU A 139 12.35 -8.18 -0.81
CA GLU A 139 13.70 -8.71 -0.96
C GLU A 139 14.72 -7.63 -0.63
N ASN A 140 15.74 -8.00 0.12
CA ASN A 140 16.95 -7.22 0.29
C ASN A 140 17.95 -7.65 -0.78
N PRO A 141 18.25 -6.83 -1.81
CA PRO A 141 19.21 -7.19 -2.86
C PRO A 141 20.67 -6.98 -2.44
N SER A 142 20.93 -6.43 -1.24
CA SER A 142 22.29 -6.20 -0.73
C SER A 142 22.76 -7.35 0.14
N GLU A 143 24.08 -7.41 0.39
CA GLU A 143 24.68 -8.36 1.34
C GLU A 143 24.50 -7.91 2.79
N ASP A 144 24.34 -6.61 3.03
CA ASP A 144 24.18 -6.02 4.34
C ASP A 144 22.73 -6.08 4.81
N PRO A 145 22.46 -6.27 6.12
CA PRO A 145 21.10 -6.22 6.65
C PRO A 145 20.50 -4.82 6.49
N ILE A 146 19.18 -4.77 6.22
CA ILE A 146 18.41 -3.56 6.13
C ILE A 146 17.29 -3.53 7.19
N PRO A 147 16.91 -2.36 7.73
CA PRO A 147 15.75 -2.26 8.60
C PRO A 147 14.48 -2.40 7.75
N LEU A 148 13.49 -3.13 8.23
CA LEU A 148 12.22 -3.29 7.55
C LEU A 148 11.07 -2.98 8.51
N SER A 149 10.22 -2.02 8.10
CA SER A 149 8.92 -1.74 8.72
C SER A 149 7.91 -1.60 7.60
N PHE A 150 7.09 -2.64 7.39
CA PHE A 150 6.07 -2.69 6.35
C PHE A 150 4.68 -2.78 6.96
N GLY A 151 3.69 -2.15 6.31
CA GLY A 151 2.31 -2.20 6.75
C GLY A 151 1.33 -1.88 5.64
N LEU A 152 0.05 -2.04 5.95
CA LEU A 152 -1.08 -1.69 5.11
C LEU A 152 -1.96 -0.70 5.88
N HIS A 153 -2.46 0.33 5.20
CA HIS A 153 -3.46 1.23 5.78
C HIS A 153 -4.83 0.94 5.16
N THR A 154 -5.38 -0.24 5.46
CA THR A 154 -6.65 -0.68 4.88
C THR A 154 -7.83 0.07 5.49
N THR A 155 -8.65 0.69 4.64
CA THR A 155 -9.88 1.38 5.04
C THR A 155 -11.08 0.58 4.56
N PHE A 156 -11.70 -0.18 5.49
CA PHE A 156 -12.90 -0.95 5.20
C PHE A 156 -14.15 -0.08 5.19
N ARG A 157 -15.08 -0.39 4.29
CA ARG A 157 -16.43 0.15 4.32
C ARG A 157 -17.14 -0.40 5.54
N GLU A 158 -17.65 0.47 6.39
CA GLU A 158 -18.49 0.07 7.51
C GLU A 158 -19.86 -0.38 6.98
N PRO A 159 -20.28 -1.62 7.22
CA PRO A 159 -21.63 -2.03 6.87
C PRO A 159 -22.66 -1.41 7.81
N ASP A 160 -23.83 -1.06 7.32
CA ASP A 160 -24.89 -0.35 8.05
C ASP A 160 -25.36 -1.07 9.33
N TRP A 161 -25.06 -2.37 9.46
CA TRP A 161 -25.40 -3.20 10.64
C TRP A 161 -24.25 -3.38 11.63
N LEU A 162 -23.07 -2.84 11.35
CA LEU A 162 -21.93 -2.98 12.27
C LEU A 162 -22.06 -2.01 13.43
N SER A 163 -22.40 -2.54 14.61
CA SER A 163 -22.30 -1.80 15.88
C SER A 163 -20.91 -1.99 16.47
N LEU A 164 -20.08 -0.94 16.44
CA LEU A 164 -18.81 -0.94 17.16
C LEU A 164 -19.07 -0.81 18.65
N ILE A 165 -18.89 -1.89 19.38
CA ILE A 165 -18.88 -1.85 20.85
C ILE A 165 -17.49 -1.39 21.26
N HIS A 166 -17.39 -0.16 21.74
CA HIS A 166 -16.19 0.28 22.43
C HIS A 166 -16.19 -0.35 23.83
N ILE A 167 -15.23 -1.23 24.07
CA ILE A 167 -14.95 -1.79 25.40
C ILE A 167 -13.97 -0.87 26.12
#